data_e537ddcf7af9b561f91f7316fd1aa44b
#
_entry.id   e537ddcf7af9b561f91f7316fd1aa44b
#
_cell.length_a   1.000
_cell.length_b   1.000
_cell.length_c   1.000
_cell.angle_alpha   90.00
_cell.angle_beta   90.00
_cell.angle_gamma   90.00
#
_symmetry.space_group_name_H-M   'P 1'
#
loop_
_entity.id
_entity.type
_entity.pdbx_description
1 polymer ?
#
loop_
_entity_poly.entity_id
_entity_poly.type
_entity_poly.pdbx_seq_one_letter_code
_entity_poly.pdbx_strand_id
1 'polypeptide(L)'
;MIDLPVTLLDCAGIPKPEDFQGHSLRNLVEGKVQEWQECVFVQISESQVGRAIRTRKWKYSVVAEEDPWECPGADVYYEQYLYDLEKDPFESVNLVRNPVYRDIRGQLAEKLKECMKRAGEKIPEIRPYQE
;
A
#
# COMPACT_ATOMS: atom_id res chain seq x y z
N MET A 1 -9.66 1.50 3.52
CA MET A 1 -10.96 1.70 4.22
C MET A 1 -10.85 2.47 5.54
N ILE A 2 -9.63 2.80 5.99
CA ILE A 2 -9.41 3.56 7.26
C ILE A 2 -9.98 4.97 7.24
N ASP A 3 -10.26 5.54 6.06
CA ASP A 3 -10.81 6.89 5.90
C ASP A 3 -12.32 6.98 6.13
N LEU A 4 -13.06 5.87 5.96
CA LEU A 4 -14.51 5.86 6.12
C LEU A 4 -14.97 6.19 7.55
N PRO A 5 -14.42 5.57 8.61
CA PRO A 5 -14.82 5.91 9.99
C PRO A 5 -14.56 7.39 10.30
N VAL A 6 -13.41 7.92 9.85
CA VAL A 6 -13.06 9.33 10.05
C VAL A 6 -14.03 10.26 9.31
N THR A 7 -14.42 9.88 8.10
CA THR A 7 -15.40 10.65 7.31
C THR A 7 -16.77 10.69 7.98
N LEU A 8 -17.23 9.56 8.54
CA LEU A 8 -18.50 9.51 9.26
C LEU A 8 -18.49 10.36 10.54
N LEU A 9 -17.39 10.32 11.30
CA LEU A 9 -17.22 11.18 12.47
C LEU A 9 -17.24 12.66 12.08
N ASP A 10 -16.52 13.05 11.03
CA ASP A 10 -16.49 14.42 10.54
C ASP A 10 -17.88 14.89 10.07
N CYS A 11 -18.62 14.05 9.33
CA CYS A 11 -20.00 14.35 8.93
C CYS A 11 -20.95 14.52 10.12
N ALA A 12 -20.70 13.82 11.20
CA ALA A 12 -21.49 13.92 12.45
C ALA A 12 -21.02 15.08 13.36
N GLY A 13 -19.97 15.83 12.99
CA GLY A 13 -19.41 16.88 13.83
C GLY A 13 -18.67 16.36 15.06
N ILE A 14 -18.26 15.09 15.05
CA ILE A 14 -17.51 14.44 16.14
C ILE A 14 -16.02 14.52 15.84
N PRO A 15 -15.18 14.98 16.78
CA PRO A 15 -13.74 15.06 16.57
C PRO A 15 -13.13 13.67 16.37
N LYS A 16 -12.15 13.59 15.45
CA LYS A 16 -11.41 12.36 15.17
C LYS A 16 -10.58 11.97 16.40
N PRO A 17 -10.66 10.69 16.87
CA PRO A 17 -9.75 10.16 17.88
C PRO A 17 -8.27 10.24 17.41
N GLU A 18 -7.33 10.44 18.34
CA GLU A 18 -5.91 10.66 18.03
C GLU A 18 -5.24 9.42 17.38
N ASP A 19 -5.68 8.22 17.73
CA ASP A 19 -5.18 6.95 17.24
C ASP A 19 -5.71 6.59 15.83
N PHE A 20 -6.69 7.32 15.30
CA PHE A 20 -7.21 7.10 13.95
C PHE A 20 -6.27 7.68 12.89
N GLN A 21 -5.70 6.81 12.06
CA GLN A 21 -4.74 7.20 11.00
C GLN A 21 -5.42 7.71 9.71
N GLY A 22 -6.72 7.44 9.54
CA GLY A 22 -7.46 7.85 8.35
C GLY A 22 -7.70 9.36 8.25
N HIS A 23 -8.13 9.79 7.07
CA HIS A 23 -8.47 11.19 6.73
C HIS A 23 -9.92 11.27 6.27
N SER A 24 -10.60 12.37 6.60
CA SER A 24 -11.96 12.60 6.10
C SER A 24 -11.99 12.81 4.59
N LEU A 25 -12.81 12.05 3.89
CA LEU A 25 -13.07 12.18 2.46
C LEU A 25 -14.06 13.32 2.15
N ARG A 26 -14.66 13.95 3.16
CA ARG A 26 -15.71 14.96 2.99
C ARG A 26 -15.30 16.08 2.04
N ASN A 27 -14.16 16.71 2.28
CA ASN A 27 -13.68 17.81 1.45
C ASN A 27 -13.38 17.38 0.00
N LEU A 28 -12.94 16.13 -0.20
CA LEU A 28 -12.74 15.56 -1.53
C LEU A 28 -14.06 15.36 -2.25
N VAL A 29 -15.06 14.78 -1.58
CA VAL A 29 -16.42 14.55 -2.14
C VAL A 29 -17.14 15.87 -2.44
N GLU A 30 -16.95 16.88 -1.59
CA GLU A 30 -17.52 18.22 -1.78
C GLU A 30 -16.75 19.07 -2.83
N GLY A 31 -15.68 18.52 -3.44
CA GLY A 31 -14.88 19.20 -4.46
C GLY A 31 -14.01 20.34 -3.94
N LYS A 32 -13.82 20.44 -2.63
CA LYS A 32 -13.02 21.50 -1.97
C LYS A 32 -11.51 21.23 -2.02
N VAL A 33 -11.11 20.00 -2.29
CA VAL A 33 -9.71 19.57 -2.39
C VAL A 33 -9.56 18.82 -3.71
N GLN A 34 -8.59 19.23 -4.53
CA GLN A 34 -8.32 18.62 -5.83
C GLN A 34 -7.24 17.52 -5.75
N GLU A 35 -6.39 17.58 -4.74
CA GLU A 35 -5.30 16.62 -4.54
C GLU A 35 -5.59 15.72 -3.33
N TRP A 36 -5.33 14.45 -3.49
CA TRP A 36 -5.45 13.44 -2.47
C TRP A 36 -4.13 12.69 -2.32
N GLN A 37 -4.08 11.72 -1.41
CA GLN A 37 -2.89 10.91 -1.18
C GLN A 37 -2.38 10.30 -2.49
N GLU A 38 -1.08 10.41 -2.77
CA GLU A 38 -0.45 9.87 -3.97
C GLU A 38 -0.48 8.34 -4.04
N CYS A 39 -0.54 7.68 -2.91
CA CYS A 39 -0.58 6.22 -2.85
C CYS A 39 -1.46 5.72 -1.72
N VAL A 40 -2.02 4.54 -1.92
CA VAL A 40 -2.71 3.75 -0.91
C VAL A 40 -1.78 2.64 -0.45
N PHE A 41 -1.63 2.49 0.86
CA PHE A 41 -0.90 1.39 1.50
C PHE A 41 -1.88 0.30 1.91
N VAL A 42 -1.52 -0.96 1.65
CA VAL A 42 -2.32 -2.14 1.94
C VAL A 42 -1.49 -3.16 2.70
N GLN A 43 -2.06 -3.70 3.75
CA GLN A 43 -1.51 -4.78 4.56
C GLN A 43 -2.40 -6.01 4.44
N ILE A 44 -1.77 -7.18 4.33
CA ILE A 44 -2.41 -8.49 4.42
C ILE A 44 -1.60 -9.30 5.44
N SER A 45 -2.25 -9.86 6.43
CA SER A 45 -1.62 -10.65 7.50
C SER A 45 -2.51 -11.83 7.92
N GLU A 46 -3.33 -12.35 7.02
CA GLU A 46 -4.26 -13.44 7.25
C GLU A 46 -4.03 -14.60 6.29
N SER A 47 -4.09 -14.36 4.99
CA SER A 47 -3.84 -15.38 3.97
C SER A 47 -2.37 -15.47 3.54
N GLN A 48 -1.64 -14.39 3.74
CA GLN A 48 -0.20 -14.26 3.53
C GLN A 48 0.31 -13.03 4.31
N VAL A 49 1.59 -13.01 4.64
CA VAL A 49 2.23 -11.80 5.17
C VAL A 49 2.63 -10.93 3.99
N GLY A 50 1.76 -10.02 3.59
CA GLY A 50 1.92 -9.20 2.38
C GLY A 50 1.79 -7.71 2.64
N ARG A 51 2.48 -6.92 1.82
CA ARG A 51 2.39 -5.47 1.80
C ARG A 51 2.29 -4.99 0.37
N ALA A 52 1.50 -3.94 0.15
CA ALA A 52 1.38 -3.35 -1.18
C ALA A 52 1.20 -1.84 -1.13
N ILE A 53 1.60 -1.20 -2.21
CA ILE A 53 1.19 0.17 -2.52
C ILE A 53 0.49 0.22 -3.87
N ARG A 54 -0.50 1.11 -3.96
CA ARG A 54 -1.18 1.46 -5.19
C ARG A 54 -1.10 2.97 -5.40
N THR A 55 -0.52 3.38 -6.51
CA THR A 55 -0.54 4.75 -7.02
C THR A 55 -1.58 4.87 -8.13
N ARG A 56 -1.69 6.02 -8.79
CA ARG A 56 -2.54 6.15 -9.99
C ARG A 56 -2.08 5.21 -11.11
N LYS A 57 -0.76 5.04 -11.27
CA LYS A 57 -0.17 4.31 -12.38
C LYS A 57 0.28 2.90 -12.01
N TRP A 58 0.81 2.70 -10.81
CA TRP A 58 1.46 1.45 -10.44
C TRP A 58 0.79 0.77 -9.26
N LYS A 59 0.70 -0.54 -9.32
CA LYS A 59 0.49 -1.39 -8.15
C LYS A 59 1.72 -2.26 -7.96
N TYR A 60 2.26 -2.24 -6.75
CA TYR A 60 3.44 -3.01 -6.39
C TYR A 60 3.20 -3.71 -5.07
N SER A 61 3.50 -5.00 -5.00
CA SER A 61 3.36 -5.79 -3.79
C SER A 61 4.56 -6.67 -3.51
N VAL A 62 4.72 -6.94 -2.24
CA VAL A 62 5.73 -7.84 -1.68
C VAL A 62 5.08 -8.83 -0.74
N VAL A 63 5.67 -10.01 -0.59
CA VAL A 63 5.23 -11.09 0.29
C VAL A 63 6.40 -11.62 1.08
N ALA A 64 6.15 -12.04 2.31
CA ALA A 64 7.10 -12.76 3.16
C ALA A 64 6.79 -14.25 3.20
N GLU A 65 7.75 -15.05 3.64
CA GLU A 65 7.63 -16.51 3.75
C GLU A 65 7.04 -16.96 5.09
N GLU A 66 6.92 -16.04 6.05
CA GLU A 66 6.40 -16.29 7.38
C GLU A 66 4.94 -16.77 7.37
N ASP A 67 4.59 -17.60 8.34
CA ASP A 67 3.22 -18.04 8.54
C ASP A 67 2.35 -16.85 8.98
N PRO A 68 1.32 -16.48 8.22
CA PRO A 68 0.46 -15.36 8.54
C PRO A 68 -0.35 -15.52 9.84
N TRP A 69 -0.53 -16.75 10.32
CA TRP A 69 -1.20 -17.03 11.59
C TRP A 69 -0.30 -16.79 12.80
N GLU A 70 1.01 -16.86 12.61
CA GLU A 70 2.00 -16.67 13.67
C GLU A 70 2.62 -15.27 13.65
N CYS A 71 2.81 -14.69 12.45
CA CYS A 71 3.54 -13.46 12.25
C CYS A 71 2.73 -12.43 11.45
N PRO A 72 2.33 -11.29 12.05
CA PRO A 72 1.61 -10.23 11.32
C PRO A 72 2.51 -9.41 10.39
N GLY A 73 3.83 -9.58 10.45
CA GLY A 73 4.83 -8.88 9.67
C GLY A 73 6.15 -9.64 9.63
N ALA A 74 7.09 -9.19 8.80
CA ALA A 74 8.37 -9.84 8.58
C ALA A 74 9.52 -8.83 8.47
N ASP A 75 10.74 -9.31 8.66
CA ASP A 75 11.96 -8.52 8.45
C ASP A 75 12.43 -8.56 6.99
N VAL A 76 12.01 -9.58 6.23
CA VAL A 76 12.37 -9.78 4.83
C VAL A 76 11.10 -10.02 4.01
N TYR A 77 10.96 -9.31 2.90
CA TYR A 77 9.91 -9.52 1.92
C TYR A 77 10.52 -9.73 0.55
N TYR A 78 9.80 -10.43 -0.31
CA TYR A 78 10.14 -10.67 -1.72
C TYR A 78 9.16 -9.95 -2.63
N GLU A 79 9.66 -9.36 -3.72
CA GLU A 79 8.79 -8.77 -4.75
C GLU A 79 7.84 -9.83 -5.30
N GLN A 80 6.54 -9.50 -5.39
CA GLN A 80 5.51 -10.46 -5.81
C GLN A 80 4.81 -10.02 -7.10
N TYR A 81 4.28 -8.81 -7.11
CA TYR A 81 3.55 -8.26 -8.26
C TYR A 81 3.96 -6.83 -8.59
N LEU A 82 4.00 -6.54 -9.90
CA LEU A 82 4.08 -5.20 -10.44
C LEU A 82 3.11 -5.07 -11.61
N TYR A 83 2.20 -4.08 -11.57
CA TYR A 83 1.25 -3.79 -12.64
C TYR A 83 1.29 -2.33 -13.05
N ASP A 84 1.23 -2.06 -14.37
CA ASP A 84 1.01 -0.74 -14.95
C ASP A 84 -0.49 -0.53 -15.14
N LEU A 85 -1.15 0.14 -14.20
CA LEU A 85 -2.60 0.31 -14.17
C LEU A 85 -3.16 1.23 -15.27
N GLU A 86 -2.29 2.03 -15.91
CA GLU A 86 -2.69 2.84 -17.06
C GLU A 86 -2.79 2.01 -18.33
N LYS A 87 -1.88 1.02 -18.50
CA LYS A 87 -1.83 0.15 -19.67
C LYS A 87 -2.62 -1.13 -19.48
N ASP A 88 -2.69 -1.62 -18.26
CA ASP A 88 -3.33 -2.88 -17.86
C ASP A 88 -4.19 -2.67 -16.60
N PRO A 89 -5.36 -2.03 -16.73
CA PRO A 89 -6.25 -1.76 -15.59
C PRO A 89 -6.85 -3.03 -14.97
N PHE A 90 -6.78 -4.16 -15.68
CA PHE A 90 -7.27 -5.47 -15.21
C PHE A 90 -6.18 -6.32 -14.55
N GLU A 91 -4.93 -5.80 -14.45
CA GLU A 91 -3.81 -6.49 -13.78
C GLU A 91 -3.53 -7.89 -14.36
N SER A 92 -3.65 -8.01 -15.69
CA SER A 92 -3.53 -9.29 -16.40
C SER A 92 -2.08 -9.73 -16.59
N VAL A 93 -1.13 -8.77 -16.63
CA VAL A 93 0.29 -9.04 -16.93
C VAL A 93 1.17 -8.59 -15.77
N ASN A 94 1.71 -9.54 -15.01
CA ASN A 94 2.66 -9.25 -13.95
C ASN A 94 4.04 -8.87 -14.52
N LEU A 95 4.49 -7.65 -14.29
CA LEU A 95 5.74 -7.07 -14.79
C LEU A 95 6.93 -7.28 -13.84
N VAL A 96 6.75 -7.92 -12.69
CA VAL A 96 7.78 -8.03 -11.65
C VAL A 96 9.06 -8.69 -12.13
N ARG A 97 8.97 -9.65 -13.04
CA ARG A 97 10.11 -10.37 -13.62
C ARG A 97 10.80 -9.62 -14.77
N ASN A 98 10.18 -8.58 -15.33
CA ASN A 98 10.70 -7.88 -16.47
C ASN A 98 11.82 -6.91 -16.06
N PRO A 99 13.07 -7.10 -16.54
CA PRO A 99 14.23 -6.30 -16.12
C PRO A 99 14.13 -4.82 -16.52
N VAL A 100 13.32 -4.49 -17.52
CA VAL A 100 13.07 -3.10 -17.97
C VAL A 100 12.47 -2.24 -16.83
N TYR A 101 11.74 -2.86 -15.91
CA TYR A 101 11.08 -2.15 -14.80
C TYR A 101 11.89 -2.18 -13.50
N ARG A 102 13.17 -2.55 -13.52
CA ARG A 102 14.02 -2.63 -12.34
C ARG A 102 14.07 -1.33 -11.55
N ASP A 103 14.26 -0.20 -12.23
CA ASP A 103 14.33 1.11 -11.57
C ASP A 103 13.00 1.53 -10.97
N ILE A 104 11.89 1.23 -11.67
CA ILE A 104 10.53 1.47 -11.18
C ILE A 104 10.26 0.64 -9.91
N ARG A 105 10.62 -0.64 -9.91
CA ARG A 105 10.50 -1.50 -8.72
C ARG A 105 11.28 -0.93 -7.54
N GLY A 106 12.53 -0.49 -7.77
CA GLY A 106 13.34 0.13 -6.73
C GLY A 106 12.68 1.37 -6.11
N GLN A 107 12.15 2.27 -6.95
CA GLN A 107 11.43 3.47 -6.48
C GLN A 107 10.16 3.10 -5.70
N LEU A 108 9.40 2.12 -6.17
CA LEU A 108 8.19 1.66 -5.49
C LEU A 108 8.48 0.93 -4.18
N ALA A 109 9.58 0.18 -4.12
CA ALA A 109 10.05 -0.47 -2.89
C ALA A 109 10.39 0.57 -1.80
N GLU A 110 11.12 1.63 -2.14
CA GLU A 110 11.41 2.70 -1.18
C GLU A 110 10.13 3.43 -0.74
N LYS A 111 9.22 3.72 -1.67
CA LYS A 111 7.91 4.32 -1.34
C LYS A 111 7.08 3.40 -0.42
N LEU A 112 7.13 2.09 -0.63
CA LEU A 112 6.48 1.11 0.24
C LEU A 112 7.07 1.14 1.66
N LYS A 113 8.40 1.13 1.79
CA LYS A 113 9.10 1.23 3.09
C LYS A 113 8.71 2.50 3.85
N GLU A 114 8.59 3.64 3.15
CA GLU A 114 8.11 4.89 3.76
C GLU A 114 6.68 4.77 4.28
N CYS A 115 5.80 4.09 3.53
CA CYS A 115 4.43 3.84 3.97
C CYS A 115 4.38 2.92 5.20
N MET A 116 5.17 1.85 5.20
CA MET A 116 5.31 0.93 6.35
C MET A 116 5.81 1.68 7.60
N LYS A 117 6.84 2.51 7.45
CA LYS A 117 7.35 3.35 8.55
C LYS A 117 6.27 4.28 9.12
N ARG A 118 5.49 4.92 8.25
CA ARG A 118 4.37 5.80 8.68
C ARG A 118 3.27 5.03 9.40
N ALA A 119 3.06 3.77 9.02
CA ALA A 119 2.12 2.86 9.68
C ALA A 119 2.65 2.27 11.01
N GLY A 120 3.87 2.63 11.42
CA GLY A 120 4.49 2.13 12.65
C GLY A 120 5.16 0.75 12.51
N GLU A 121 5.32 0.27 11.27
CA GLU A 121 6.01 -0.98 11.01
C GLU A 121 7.54 -0.80 10.99
N LYS A 122 8.26 -1.90 11.28
CA LYS A 122 9.69 -1.98 11.08
C LYS A 122 10.01 -1.91 9.59
N ILE A 123 11.08 -1.19 9.23
CA ILE A 123 11.52 -1.12 7.83
C ILE A 123 12.17 -2.46 7.47
N PRO A 124 11.59 -3.21 6.49
CA PRO A 124 12.13 -4.51 6.09
C PRO A 124 13.23 -4.39 5.04
N GLU A 125 13.94 -5.49 4.85
CA GLU A 125 14.64 -5.76 3.60
C GLU A 125 13.63 -6.21 2.54
N ILE A 126 13.70 -5.63 1.32
CA ILE A 126 12.91 -6.10 0.18
C ILE A 126 13.87 -6.69 -0.83
N ARG A 127 13.69 -7.98 -1.13
CA ARG A 127 14.50 -8.76 -2.07
C ARG A 127 13.78 -8.89 -3.41
N PRO A 128 14.54 -9.05 -4.50
CA PRO A 128 13.96 -9.34 -5.81
C PRO A 128 13.07 -10.58 -5.78
N TYR A 129 12.14 -10.65 -6.74
CA TYR A 129 11.30 -11.84 -6.97
C TYR A 129 12.12 -13.13 -6.95
N GLN A 130 11.66 -14.13 -6.22
CA GLN A 130 12.21 -15.51 -6.24
C GLN A 130 11.34 -16.39 -7.14
N GLU A 131 11.97 -17.25 -7.92
CA GLU A 131 11.29 -18.26 -8.76
C GLU A 131 10.76 -19.43 -7.94
#